data_716a5cb3764be849ecc3a1d37ff6bf8a
#
_entry.id   716a5cb3764be849ecc3a1d37ff6bf8a
#
_cell.length_a   1.000
_cell.length_b   1.000
_cell.length_c   1.000
_cell.angle_alpha   90.00
_cell.angle_beta   90.00
_cell.angle_gamma   90.00
#
_symmetry.space_group_name_H-M   'P 1'
#
loop_
_entity.id
_entity.type
_entity.pdbx_description
1 polymer ?
#
loop_
_entity_poly.entity_id
_entity_poly.type
_entity_poly.pdbx_seq_one_letter_code
_entity_poly.pdbx_strand_id
1 'polypeptide(L)'
;LSEKTLDTIPQDIDALFFEGCSINEDNLNKFLNNLKELLIKRLSKRNPDEPISETMRMSKLGVPNRKLWYEHHTEKQRTPVNGSLKFLYGDIIEQLIFFLLREAGHTVEEEQQEVVIDGIVGHKDAKVDGYTVDVKSTSSFAHKKFATGQLYKDDPFGYTAQLSAYMYADNNPLGAFIAVNKENGQVTILKLNGIDTIHPPTRIKEIREVLARTEPPAEKCYAPEPMGKSGNLELATSCSYCPFKDKCWKDSNGGIGIRRFEYASGIKELVHVAETPRVPEVLQPDLVDEEGS
;
A
#
# COMPACT_ATOMS: atom_id res chain seq x y z
N LEU A 1 10.54 -18.72 30.93
CA LEU A 1 10.42 -17.82 29.76
C LEU A 1 9.32 -18.40 28.88
N SER A 2 8.27 -17.66 28.60
CA SER A 2 7.25 -18.05 27.61
C SER A 2 7.93 -18.19 26.25
N GLU A 3 7.48 -19.18 25.46
CA GLU A 3 7.95 -19.34 24.09
C GLU A 3 7.61 -18.09 23.28
N LYS A 4 8.58 -17.51 22.60
CA LYS A 4 8.41 -16.34 21.74
C LYS A 4 7.71 -16.76 20.45
N THR A 5 6.63 -16.09 20.11
CA THR A 5 5.85 -16.33 18.89
C THR A 5 5.36 -15.00 18.34
N LEU A 6 4.93 -14.98 17.07
CA LEU A 6 4.34 -13.77 16.49
C LEU A 6 3.18 -13.18 17.33
N ASP A 7 2.40 -14.03 18.00
CA ASP A 7 1.24 -13.58 18.77
C ASP A 7 1.65 -12.86 20.06
N THR A 8 2.88 -13.07 20.55
CA THR A 8 3.40 -12.40 21.76
C THR A 8 4.09 -11.08 21.44
N ILE A 9 4.36 -10.76 20.17
CA ILE A 9 5.09 -9.55 19.75
C ILE A 9 4.57 -8.26 20.40
N PRO A 10 3.25 -7.95 20.42
CA PRO A 10 2.79 -6.71 21.02
C PRO A 10 3.15 -6.60 22.49
N GLN A 11 2.93 -7.68 23.26
CA GLN A 11 3.24 -7.74 24.69
C GLN A 11 4.74 -7.73 24.96
N ASP A 12 5.53 -8.40 24.11
CA ASP A 12 6.97 -8.46 24.25
C ASP A 12 7.63 -7.11 23.97
N ILE A 13 7.11 -6.34 22.99
CA ILE A 13 7.53 -4.96 22.76
C ILE A 13 7.13 -4.06 23.93
N ASP A 14 5.91 -4.17 24.45
CA ASP A 14 5.45 -3.39 25.60
C ASP A 14 6.32 -3.64 26.82
N ALA A 15 6.73 -4.90 27.05
CA ALA A 15 7.61 -5.27 28.16
C ALA A 15 8.97 -4.56 28.11
N LEU A 16 9.55 -4.33 26.91
CA LEU A 16 10.81 -3.58 26.76
C LEU A 16 10.72 -2.17 27.35
N PHE A 17 9.58 -1.50 27.15
CA PHE A 17 9.36 -0.13 27.62
C PHE A 17 8.94 -0.09 29.10
N PHE A 18 8.20 -1.09 29.56
CA PHE A 18 7.69 -1.13 30.93
C PHE A 18 8.74 -1.63 31.95
N GLU A 19 9.46 -2.68 31.59
CA GLU A 19 10.44 -3.32 32.47
C GLU A 19 11.86 -2.78 32.25
N GLY A 20 12.10 -2.19 31.07
CA GLY A 20 13.41 -1.83 30.58
C GLY A 20 14.17 -3.05 30.04
N CYS A 21 15.20 -2.81 29.25
CA CYS A 21 16.10 -3.85 28.75
C CYS A 21 17.54 -3.37 28.74
N SER A 22 18.46 -4.32 28.80
CA SER A 22 19.87 -4.07 28.50
C SER A 22 20.04 -4.16 26.99
N ILE A 23 20.21 -3.01 26.33
CA ILE A 23 20.31 -2.94 24.87
C ILE A 23 21.53 -3.73 24.39
N ASN A 24 21.32 -4.58 23.39
CA ASN A 24 22.39 -5.28 22.71
C ASN A 24 23.07 -4.34 21.70
N GLU A 25 24.37 -4.10 21.89
CA GLU A 25 25.16 -3.19 21.05
C GLU A 25 25.19 -3.59 19.57
N ASP A 26 25.21 -4.87 19.25
CA ASP A 26 25.23 -5.34 17.85
C ASP A 26 23.87 -5.06 17.16
N ASN A 27 22.77 -5.27 17.87
CA ASN A 27 21.44 -4.93 17.37
C ASN A 27 21.29 -3.43 17.17
N LEU A 28 21.76 -2.62 18.12
CA LEU A 28 21.75 -1.17 18.01
C LEU A 28 22.58 -0.68 16.82
N ASN A 29 23.80 -1.19 16.68
CA ASN A 29 24.68 -0.85 15.56
C ASN A 29 24.07 -1.25 14.22
N LYS A 30 23.44 -2.42 14.13
CA LYS A 30 22.71 -2.85 12.94
C LYS A 30 21.58 -1.88 12.58
N PHE A 31 20.76 -1.52 13.56
CA PHE A 31 19.66 -0.54 13.37
C PHE A 31 20.19 0.80 12.88
N LEU A 32 21.23 1.35 13.51
CA LEU A 32 21.81 2.64 13.14
C LEU A 32 22.42 2.61 11.72
N ASN A 33 23.09 1.52 11.34
CA ASN A 33 23.65 1.36 10.01
C ASN A 33 22.54 1.26 8.95
N ASN A 34 21.50 0.46 9.19
CA ASN A 34 20.37 0.35 8.28
C ASN A 34 19.65 1.70 8.10
N LEU A 35 19.44 2.43 9.20
CA LEU A 35 18.83 3.76 9.16
C LEU A 35 19.69 4.76 8.37
N LYS A 36 21.01 4.74 8.56
CA LYS A 36 21.95 5.58 7.80
C LYS A 36 21.87 5.29 6.29
N GLU A 37 21.92 4.03 5.90
CA GLU A 37 21.83 3.62 4.49
C GLU A 37 20.48 3.99 3.87
N LEU A 38 19.40 3.80 4.62
CA LEU A 38 18.06 4.21 4.23
C LEU A 38 17.99 5.71 3.93
N LEU A 39 18.48 6.55 4.84
CA LEU A 39 18.45 8.01 4.67
C LEU A 39 19.31 8.45 3.48
N ILE A 40 20.51 7.86 3.31
CA ILE A 40 21.36 8.11 2.16
C ILE A 40 20.59 7.75 0.88
N LYS A 41 20.02 6.56 0.78
CA LYS A 41 19.27 6.08 -0.39
C LYS A 41 18.07 6.98 -0.72
N ARG A 42 17.32 7.43 0.29
CA ARG A 42 16.10 8.25 0.10
C ARG A 42 16.38 9.70 -0.24
N LEU A 43 17.47 10.27 0.29
CA LEU A 43 17.82 11.68 0.15
C LEU A 43 18.90 11.97 -0.91
N SER A 44 19.61 10.94 -1.37
CA SER A 44 20.55 11.10 -2.47
C SER A 44 19.83 11.54 -3.75
N LYS A 45 20.46 12.44 -4.49
CA LYS A 45 19.96 12.87 -5.79
C LYS A 45 19.86 11.65 -6.71
N ARG A 46 18.67 11.42 -7.25
CA ARG A 46 18.54 10.47 -8.37
C ARG A 46 19.30 11.01 -9.57
N ASN A 47 20.02 10.14 -10.24
CA ASN A 47 20.56 10.47 -11.56
C ASN A 47 19.36 10.74 -12.49
N PRO A 48 19.22 11.95 -13.07
CA PRO A 48 18.12 12.26 -13.98
C PRO A 48 18.11 11.35 -15.23
N ASP A 49 19.29 10.81 -15.59
CA ASP A 49 19.46 9.92 -16.74
C ASP A 49 19.21 8.43 -16.40
N GLU A 50 18.97 8.12 -15.13
CA GLU A 50 18.65 6.75 -14.72
C GLU A 50 17.21 6.43 -15.19
N PRO A 51 17.04 5.43 -16.08
CA PRO A 51 15.71 5.09 -16.57
C PRO A 51 14.84 4.72 -15.38
N ILE A 52 13.68 5.37 -15.26
CA ILE A 52 12.68 4.98 -14.27
C ILE A 52 12.30 3.55 -14.61
N SER A 53 12.75 2.61 -13.79
CA SER A 53 12.50 1.19 -14.03
C SER A 53 11.01 0.99 -14.33
N GLU A 54 10.70 0.61 -15.56
CA GLU A 54 9.35 0.20 -15.98
C GLU A 54 8.99 -1.17 -15.42
N THR A 55 9.94 -1.79 -14.71
CA THR A 55 9.83 -3.14 -14.21
C THR A 55 8.66 -3.22 -13.22
N MET A 56 7.72 -4.06 -13.52
CA MET A 56 6.64 -4.42 -12.60
C MET A 56 7.27 -4.93 -11.29
N ARG A 57 6.72 -4.51 -10.17
CA ARG A 57 7.19 -4.91 -8.84
C ARG A 57 6.15 -5.79 -8.16
N MET A 58 6.55 -6.66 -7.24
CA MET A 58 5.64 -7.53 -6.49
C MET A 58 4.58 -6.74 -5.70
N SER A 59 4.89 -5.54 -5.23
CA SER A 59 3.91 -4.64 -4.59
C SER A 59 2.76 -4.18 -5.51
N LYS A 60 2.85 -4.46 -6.81
CA LYS A 60 1.79 -4.14 -7.78
C LYS A 60 0.84 -5.31 -8.05
N LEU A 61 1.11 -6.51 -7.54
CA LEU A 61 0.30 -7.70 -7.83
C LEU A 61 -1.15 -7.57 -7.37
N GLY A 62 -1.41 -6.86 -6.27
CA GLY A 62 -2.75 -6.61 -5.76
C GLY A 62 -3.44 -5.37 -6.34
N VAL A 63 -2.76 -4.59 -7.17
CA VAL A 63 -3.36 -3.39 -7.76
C VAL A 63 -4.38 -3.79 -8.84
N PRO A 64 -5.57 -3.17 -8.89
CA PRO A 64 -6.58 -3.46 -9.90
C PRO A 64 -6.09 -3.24 -11.33
N ASN A 65 -6.48 -4.12 -12.24
CA ASN A 65 -6.03 -4.17 -13.63
C ASN A 65 -6.16 -2.84 -14.38
N ARG A 66 -7.29 -2.16 -14.26
CA ARG A 66 -7.52 -0.88 -14.94
C ARG A 66 -6.57 0.20 -14.44
N LYS A 67 -6.27 0.24 -13.12
CA LYS A 67 -5.29 1.18 -12.56
C LYS A 67 -3.88 0.87 -13.05
N LEU A 68 -3.49 -0.42 -13.07
CA LEU A 68 -2.19 -0.85 -13.62
C LEU A 68 -2.02 -0.45 -15.08
N TRP A 69 -3.08 -0.59 -15.87
CA TRP A 69 -3.07 -0.17 -17.26
C TRP A 69 -2.79 1.33 -17.39
N TYR A 70 -3.48 2.19 -16.64
CA TYR A 70 -3.23 3.63 -16.64
C TYR A 70 -1.83 3.98 -16.14
N GLU A 71 -1.34 3.32 -15.08
CA GLU A 71 0.03 3.52 -14.56
C GLU A 71 1.10 3.20 -15.62
N HIS A 72 0.83 2.22 -16.48
CA HIS A 72 1.76 1.81 -17.54
C HIS A 72 1.70 2.73 -18.77
N HIS A 73 0.49 3.16 -19.17
CA HIS A 73 0.27 3.93 -20.41
C HIS A 73 0.18 5.45 -20.19
N THR A 74 0.47 5.94 -19.00
CA THR A 74 0.48 7.38 -18.71
C THR A 74 1.86 7.78 -18.18
N GLU A 75 2.32 8.95 -18.57
CA GLU A 75 3.57 9.50 -18.06
C GLU A 75 3.58 9.55 -16.53
N LYS A 76 4.69 9.15 -15.96
CA LYS A 76 4.85 9.08 -14.50
C LYS A 76 4.92 10.49 -13.91
N GLN A 77 3.94 10.85 -13.12
CA GLN A 77 3.96 12.08 -12.34
C GLN A 77 4.92 11.94 -11.14
N ARG A 78 5.58 13.05 -10.79
CA ARG A 78 6.43 13.12 -9.59
C ARG A 78 5.56 12.87 -8.34
N THR A 79 6.03 11.98 -7.46
CA THR A 79 5.41 11.82 -6.14
C THR A 79 5.53 13.14 -5.36
N PRO A 80 4.43 13.71 -4.85
CA PRO A 80 4.48 14.91 -4.02
C PRO A 80 5.39 14.73 -2.79
N VAL A 81 5.95 15.82 -2.30
CA VAL A 81 6.87 15.82 -1.13
C VAL A 81 6.27 15.12 0.08
N ASN A 82 5.00 15.40 0.38
CA ASN A 82 4.28 14.74 1.51
C ASN A 82 4.15 13.22 1.31
N GLY A 83 4.00 12.74 0.07
CA GLY A 83 4.01 11.31 -0.23
C GLY A 83 5.38 10.69 0.05
N SER A 84 6.45 11.36 -0.37
CA SER A 84 7.83 10.91 -0.14
C SER A 84 8.17 10.81 1.35
N LEU A 85 7.71 11.79 2.15
CA LEU A 85 7.91 11.78 3.60
C LEU A 85 7.11 10.66 4.30
N LYS A 86 5.88 10.37 3.83
CA LYS A 86 5.10 9.22 4.34
C LYS A 86 5.79 7.88 4.08
N PHE A 87 6.43 7.71 2.93
CA PHE A 87 7.21 6.51 2.64
C PHE A 87 8.43 6.40 3.56
N LEU A 88 9.16 7.51 3.77
CA LEU A 88 10.28 7.53 4.71
C LEU A 88 9.85 7.15 6.14
N TYR A 89 8.69 7.62 6.61
CA TYR A 89 8.15 7.20 7.91
C TYR A 89 7.87 5.70 7.96
N GLY A 90 7.34 5.13 6.89
CA GLY A 90 7.13 3.68 6.80
C GLY A 90 8.42 2.91 6.95
N ASP A 91 9.43 3.29 6.18
CA ASP A 91 10.74 2.65 6.20
C ASP A 91 11.43 2.75 7.58
N ILE A 92 11.34 3.91 8.26
CA ILE A 92 11.91 4.11 9.60
C ILE A 92 11.19 3.23 10.64
N ILE A 93 9.86 3.18 10.58
CA ILE A 93 9.05 2.34 11.49
C ILE A 93 9.40 0.87 11.31
N GLU A 94 9.58 0.40 10.09
CA GLU A 94 9.99 -0.97 9.79
C GLU A 94 11.33 -1.30 10.46
N GLN A 95 12.37 -0.47 10.28
CA GLN A 95 13.67 -0.68 10.91
C GLN A 95 13.59 -0.64 12.44
N LEU A 96 12.78 0.26 12.99
CA LEU A 96 12.53 0.34 14.44
C LEU A 96 11.87 -0.94 14.97
N ILE A 97 10.87 -1.46 14.27
CA ILE A 97 10.20 -2.70 14.66
C ILE A 97 11.19 -3.88 14.67
N PHE A 98 12.02 -4.02 13.65
CA PHE A 98 13.00 -5.10 13.61
C PHE A 98 14.03 -5.00 14.74
N PHE A 99 14.44 -3.79 15.11
CA PHE A 99 15.30 -3.57 16.28
C PHE A 99 14.59 -4.01 17.57
N LEU A 100 13.36 -3.54 17.80
CA LEU A 100 12.60 -3.89 19.00
C LEU A 100 12.31 -5.39 19.11
N LEU A 101 12.02 -6.05 17.99
CA LEU A 101 11.81 -7.51 17.95
C LEU A 101 13.06 -8.27 18.40
N ARG A 102 14.25 -7.87 17.95
CA ARG A 102 15.51 -8.49 18.39
C ARG A 102 15.76 -8.26 19.86
N GLU A 103 15.56 -7.04 20.37
CA GLU A 103 15.70 -6.75 21.80
C GLU A 103 14.70 -7.55 22.64
N ALA A 104 13.50 -7.80 22.11
CA ALA A 104 12.50 -8.63 22.73
C ALA A 104 12.78 -10.15 22.65
N GLY A 105 13.83 -10.55 21.93
CA GLY A 105 14.26 -11.95 21.81
C GLY A 105 13.58 -12.74 20.67
N HIS A 106 12.94 -12.07 19.72
CA HIS A 106 12.44 -12.69 18.49
C HIS A 106 13.57 -12.87 17.47
N THR A 107 13.46 -13.91 16.63
CA THR A 107 14.37 -14.10 15.49
C THR A 107 13.94 -13.21 14.33
N VAL A 108 14.88 -12.40 13.80
CA VAL A 108 14.64 -11.54 12.63
C VAL A 108 15.74 -11.82 11.60
N GLU A 109 15.35 -12.45 10.51
CA GLU A 109 16.26 -12.96 9.47
C GLU A 109 15.84 -12.42 8.08
N GLU A 110 16.75 -12.54 7.11
CA GLU A 110 16.49 -12.28 5.68
C GLU A 110 15.88 -10.89 5.41
N GLU A 111 16.35 -9.87 6.15
CA GLU A 111 15.84 -8.50 5.99
C GLU A 111 16.13 -7.95 4.60
N GLN A 112 15.12 -7.31 3.99
CA GLN A 112 15.18 -6.68 2.68
C GLN A 112 15.73 -7.60 1.58
N GLN A 113 15.54 -8.91 1.72
CA GLN A 113 16.02 -9.88 0.75
C GLN A 113 15.27 -9.72 -0.57
N GLU A 114 16.06 -9.61 -1.65
CA GLU A 114 15.50 -9.61 -3.00
C GLU A 114 14.95 -10.99 -3.35
N VAL A 115 13.77 -11.02 -3.91
CA VAL A 115 13.11 -12.20 -4.43
C VAL A 115 12.60 -11.95 -5.84
N VAL A 116 12.57 -13.00 -6.66
CA VAL A 116 12.17 -12.89 -8.08
C VAL A 116 11.16 -13.98 -8.42
N ILE A 117 10.04 -13.60 -9.05
CA ILE A 117 9.05 -14.52 -9.61
C ILE A 117 8.80 -14.11 -11.07
N ASP A 118 9.03 -15.01 -12.02
CA ASP A 118 8.81 -14.76 -13.44
C ASP A 118 9.41 -13.43 -13.94
N GLY A 119 10.62 -13.08 -13.47
CA GLY A 119 11.31 -11.83 -13.82
C GLY A 119 10.78 -10.58 -13.12
N ILE A 120 9.81 -10.70 -12.20
CA ILE A 120 9.34 -9.61 -11.35
C ILE A 120 10.11 -9.62 -10.05
N VAL A 121 10.69 -8.47 -9.73
CA VAL A 121 11.52 -8.28 -8.53
C VAL A 121 10.67 -7.71 -7.39
N GLY A 122 10.94 -8.19 -6.18
CA GLY A 122 10.45 -7.62 -4.92
C GLY A 122 11.51 -7.72 -3.84
N HIS A 123 11.33 -6.97 -2.78
CA HIS A 123 12.14 -7.08 -1.56
C HIS A 123 11.17 -7.38 -0.42
N LYS A 124 11.31 -8.54 0.19
CA LYS A 124 10.52 -8.87 1.38
C LYS A 124 11.12 -8.15 2.58
N ASP A 125 10.27 -7.77 3.52
CA ASP A 125 10.75 -7.01 4.67
C ASP A 125 11.65 -7.87 5.56
N ALA A 126 11.16 -9.03 6.02
CA ALA A 126 11.96 -9.98 6.79
C ALA A 126 11.28 -11.35 6.93
N LYS A 127 11.98 -12.26 7.62
CA LYS A 127 11.42 -13.46 8.22
C LYS A 127 11.50 -13.33 9.73
N VAL A 128 10.36 -13.43 10.43
CA VAL A 128 10.28 -13.31 11.90
C VAL A 128 9.67 -14.59 12.46
N ASP A 129 10.38 -15.25 13.38
CA ASP A 129 9.97 -16.51 14.01
C ASP A 129 9.45 -17.55 13.00
N GLY A 130 10.11 -17.64 11.85
CA GLY A 130 9.75 -18.54 10.77
C GLY A 130 8.66 -18.06 9.82
N TYR A 131 7.99 -16.93 10.06
CA TYR A 131 6.99 -16.34 9.17
C TYR A 131 7.62 -15.35 8.21
N THR A 132 7.24 -15.39 6.94
CA THR A 132 7.48 -14.28 6.00
C THR A 132 6.61 -13.11 6.42
N VAL A 133 7.23 -11.99 6.81
CA VAL A 133 6.50 -10.83 7.34
C VAL A 133 6.57 -9.63 6.43
N ASP A 134 5.55 -8.78 6.53
CA ASP A 134 5.47 -7.49 5.89
C ASP A 134 5.00 -6.46 6.93
N VAL A 135 5.83 -5.45 7.19
CA VAL A 135 5.59 -4.43 8.21
C VAL A 135 4.80 -3.27 7.60
N LYS A 136 3.69 -2.89 8.22
CA LYS A 136 2.84 -1.80 7.72
C LYS A 136 2.69 -0.67 8.74
N SER A 137 3.13 0.53 8.35
CA SER A 137 2.83 1.77 9.06
C SER A 137 1.44 2.27 8.67
N THR A 138 0.50 2.31 9.61
CA THR A 138 -0.92 2.55 9.34
C THR A 138 -1.48 3.75 10.10
N SER A 139 -2.55 4.37 9.55
CA SER A 139 -3.43 5.24 10.35
C SER A 139 -4.34 4.40 11.25
N SER A 140 -4.96 5.01 12.26
CA SER A 140 -5.91 4.30 13.14
C SER A 140 -7.05 3.61 12.38
N PHE A 141 -7.56 4.25 11.31
CA PHE A 141 -8.58 3.64 10.46
C PHE A 141 -8.07 2.38 9.73
N ALA A 142 -6.89 2.45 9.12
CA ALA A 142 -6.31 1.30 8.43
C ALA A 142 -5.88 0.21 9.42
N HIS A 143 -5.32 0.58 10.58
CA HIS A 143 -4.91 -0.35 11.64
C HIS A 143 -6.07 -1.25 12.08
N LYS A 144 -7.27 -0.68 12.21
CA LYS A 144 -8.47 -1.45 12.57
C LYS A 144 -8.74 -2.61 11.61
N LYS A 145 -8.46 -2.44 10.30
CA LYS A 145 -8.65 -3.52 9.32
C LYS A 145 -7.72 -4.71 9.59
N PHE A 146 -6.48 -4.46 10.01
CA PHE A 146 -5.56 -5.51 10.42
C PHE A 146 -6.01 -6.17 11.73
N ALA A 147 -6.35 -5.38 12.74
CA ALA A 147 -6.75 -5.89 14.05
C ALA A 147 -8.04 -6.73 14.02
N THR A 148 -8.94 -6.47 13.08
CA THR A 148 -10.22 -7.19 12.96
C THR A 148 -10.25 -8.22 11.83
N GLY A 149 -9.15 -8.38 11.05
CA GLY A 149 -9.13 -9.23 9.87
C GLY A 149 -9.98 -8.71 8.69
N GLN A 150 -10.49 -7.47 8.78
CA GLN A 150 -11.27 -6.87 7.70
C GLN A 150 -10.42 -6.65 6.43
N LEU A 151 -9.09 -6.62 6.56
CA LEU A 151 -8.17 -6.50 5.44
C LEU A 151 -8.43 -7.57 4.37
N TYR A 152 -8.79 -8.80 4.74
CA TYR A 152 -9.09 -9.88 3.78
C TYR A 152 -10.25 -9.56 2.83
N LYS A 153 -11.16 -8.69 3.23
CA LYS A 153 -12.33 -8.30 2.44
C LYS A 153 -12.19 -6.92 1.79
N ASP A 154 -11.33 -6.07 2.34
CA ASP A 154 -11.17 -4.68 1.92
C ASP A 154 -9.69 -4.28 1.94
N ASP A 155 -8.97 -4.72 0.90
CA ASP A 155 -7.54 -4.48 0.66
C ASP A 155 -7.31 -3.64 -0.60
N PRO A 156 -7.59 -2.33 -0.56
CA PRO A 156 -7.47 -1.46 -1.73
C PRO A 156 -6.01 -1.23 -2.18
N PHE A 157 -5.04 -1.62 -1.36
CA PHE A 157 -3.61 -1.47 -1.66
C PHE A 157 -2.97 -2.77 -2.15
N GLY A 158 -3.66 -3.91 -2.05
CA GLY A 158 -3.18 -5.20 -2.50
C GLY A 158 -2.09 -5.81 -1.62
N TYR A 159 -2.10 -5.52 -0.32
CA TYR A 159 -1.12 -6.04 0.64
C TYR A 159 -1.12 -7.56 0.73
N THR A 160 -2.31 -8.18 0.72
CA THR A 160 -2.44 -9.63 0.74
C THR A 160 -1.80 -10.30 -0.46
N ALA A 161 -1.95 -9.71 -1.65
CA ALA A 161 -1.30 -10.20 -2.86
C ALA A 161 0.22 -10.02 -2.84
N GLN A 162 0.72 -8.91 -2.28
CA GLN A 162 2.14 -8.66 -2.10
C GLN A 162 2.76 -9.70 -1.16
N LEU A 163 2.18 -9.92 0.01
CA LEU A 163 2.66 -10.90 0.98
C LEU A 163 2.58 -12.32 0.41
N SER A 164 1.50 -12.66 -0.31
CA SER A 164 1.38 -13.96 -1.00
C SER A 164 2.55 -14.21 -1.97
N ALA A 165 3.01 -13.17 -2.66
CA ALA A 165 4.15 -13.29 -3.57
C ALA A 165 5.44 -13.58 -2.81
N TYR A 166 5.67 -12.93 -1.69
CA TYR A 166 6.84 -13.20 -0.85
C TYR A 166 6.80 -14.61 -0.24
N MET A 167 5.65 -15.04 0.25
CA MET A 167 5.43 -16.40 0.76
C MET A 167 5.71 -17.45 -0.33
N TYR A 168 5.23 -17.20 -1.55
CA TYR A 168 5.45 -18.09 -2.69
C TYR A 168 6.94 -18.17 -3.06
N ALA A 169 7.64 -17.03 -3.13
CA ALA A 169 9.07 -16.98 -3.43
C ALA A 169 9.93 -17.68 -2.38
N ASP A 170 9.55 -17.59 -1.11
CA ASP A 170 10.21 -18.26 0.01
C ASP A 170 9.84 -19.74 0.13
N ASN A 171 8.87 -20.22 -0.67
CA ASN A 171 8.23 -21.52 -0.45
C ASN A 171 7.78 -21.72 1.01
N ASN A 172 7.28 -20.64 1.62
CA ASN A 172 6.87 -20.59 3.02
C ASN A 172 5.34 -20.38 3.11
N PRO A 173 4.57 -21.35 3.65
CA PRO A 173 3.13 -21.19 3.81
C PRO A 173 2.74 -20.25 4.95
N LEU A 174 3.70 -19.81 5.76
CA LEU A 174 3.49 -18.95 6.91
C LEU A 174 3.79 -17.50 6.55
N GLY A 175 2.75 -16.67 6.52
CA GLY A 175 2.86 -15.25 6.28
C GLY A 175 2.13 -14.42 7.33
N ALA A 176 2.63 -13.22 7.62
CA ALA A 176 1.95 -12.30 8.53
C ALA A 176 2.27 -10.85 8.25
N PHE A 177 1.32 -9.98 8.59
CA PHE A 177 1.53 -8.55 8.70
C PHE A 177 1.85 -8.17 10.15
N ILE A 178 2.83 -7.29 10.32
CA ILE A 178 3.08 -6.56 11.57
C ILE A 178 2.61 -5.13 11.33
N ALA A 179 1.40 -4.80 11.77
CA ALA A 179 0.81 -3.48 11.55
C ALA A 179 1.03 -2.57 12.74
N VAL A 180 1.66 -1.42 12.50
CA VAL A 180 1.94 -0.40 13.51
C VAL A 180 1.03 0.80 13.28
N ASN A 181 0.24 1.14 14.27
CA ASN A 181 -0.55 2.37 14.26
C ASN A 181 0.38 3.56 14.59
N LYS A 182 0.73 4.34 13.56
CA LYS A 182 1.66 5.48 13.70
C LYS A 182 1.11 6.65 14.53
N GLU A 183 -0.19 6.63 14.87
CA GLU A 183 -0.83 7.70 15.63
C GLU A 183 -0.77 7.44 17.15
N ASN A 184 -0.75 6.16 17.56
CA ASN A 184 -0.76 5.78 18.98
C ASN A 184 0.25 4.70 19.36
N GLY A 185 1.04 4.19 18.41
CA GLY A 185 2.07 3.17 18.67
C GLY A 185 1.57 1.73 18.80
N GLN A 186 0.26 1.49 18.70
CA GLN A 186 -0.29 0.14 18.84
C GLN A 186 0.22 -0.80 17.74
N VAL A 187 0.71 -1.99 18.14
CA VAL A 187 1.14 -3.05 17.24
C VAL A 187 0.09 -4.15 17.18
N THR A 188 -0.17 -4.66 16.00
CA THR A 188 -1.06 -5.82 15.81
C THR A 188 -0.50 -6.78 14.78
N ILE A 189 -0.78 -8.07 14.96
CA ILE A 189 -0.37 -9.14 14.06
C ILE A 189 -1.60 -9.64 13.30
N LEU A 190 -1.47 -9.78 11.98
CA LEU A 190 -2.48 -10.42 11.16
C LEU A 190 -1.82 -11.51 10.32
N LYS A 191 -2.05 -12.78 10.66
CA LYS A 191 -1.52 -13.93 9.91
C LYS A 191 -2.32 -14.11 8.61
N LEU A 192 -1.63 -14.32 7.50
CA LEU A 192 -2.28 -14.59 6.22
C LEU A 192 -2.58 -16.08 6.09
N ASN A 193 -3.86 -16.41 5.93
CA ASN A 193 -4.31 -17.79 5.72
C ASN A 193 -4.18 -18.19 4.25
N GLY A 194 -3.94 -19.47 3.98
CA GLY A 194 -3.77 -19.96 2.62
C GLY A 194 -4.96 -19.72 1.67
N ILE A 195 -6.19 -19.57 2.22
CA ILE A 195 -7.40 -19.24 1.43
C ILE A 195 -7.34 -17.80 0.88
N ASP A 196 -6.66 -16.90 1.58
CA ASP A 196 -6.57 -15.48 1.21
C ASP A 196 -5.36 -15.18 0.32
N THR A 197 -4.58 -16.22 -0.03
CA THR A 197 -3.41 -16.07 -0.91
C THR A 197 -3.79 -16.11 -2.38
N ILE A 198 -3.05 -15.35 -3.19
CA ILE A 198 -3.09 -15.46 -4.66
C ILE A 198 -2.04 -16.47 -5.15
N HIS A 199 -2.18 -16.95 -6.38
CA HIS A 199 -1.11 -17.65 -7.09
C HIS A 199 -0.32 -16.66 -7.95
N PRO A 200 0.89 -16.22 -7.52
CA PRO A 200 1.60 -15.12 -8.16
C PRO A 200 1.92 -15.34 -9.64
N PRO A 201 2.37 -16.50 -10.12
CA PRO A 201 2.62 -16.70 -11.55
C PRO A 201 1.37 -16.49 -12.43
N THR A 202 0.20 -16.96 -11.98
CA THR A 202 -1.07 -16.74 -12.68
C THR A 202 -1.41 -15.25 -12.73
N ARG A 203 -1.26 -14.55 -11.61
CA ARG A 203 -1.51 -13.11 -11.55
C ARG A 203 -0.55 -12.29 -12.40
N ILE A 204 0.73 -12.67 -12.43
CA ILE A 204 1.74 -12.04 -13.28
C ILE A 204 1.38 -12.18 -14.77
N LYS A 205 0.95 -13.37 -15.18
CA LYS A 205 0.50 -13.61 -16.56
C LYS A 205 -0.69 -12.72 -16.90
N GLU A 206 -1.71 -12.69 -16.06
CA GLU A 206 -2.89 -11.82 -16.23
C GLU A 206 -2.50 -10.33 -16.39
N ILE A 207 -1.62 -9.84 -15.52
CA ILE A 207 -1.18 -8.44 -15.59
C ILE A 207 -0.44 -8.16 -16.91
N ARG A 208 0.44 -9.04 -17.36
CA ARG A 208 1.12 -8.89 -18.67
C ARG A 208 0.14 -8.81 -19.83
N GLU A 209 -0.91 -9.64 -19.80
CA GLU A 209 -1.98 -9.59 -20.81
C GLU A 209 -2.76 -8.26 -20.76
N VAL A 210 -3.00 -7.73 -19.56
CA VAL A 210 -3.65 -6.42 -19.36
C VAL A 210 -2.78 -5.29 -19.88
N LEU A 211 -1.50 -5.28 -19.55
CA LEU A 211 -0.57 -4.21 -19.96
C LEU A 211 -0.32 -4.20 -21.47
N ALA A 212 -0.47 -5.33 -22.14
CA ALA A 212 -0.35 -5.43 -23.61
C ALA A 212 -1.58 -4.89 -24.38
N ARG A 213 -2.69 -4.56 -23.70
CA ARG A 213 -3.89 -4.03 -24.35
C ARG A 213 -3.68 -2.57 -24.79
N THR A 214 -4.27 -2.20 -25.92
CA THR A 214 -4.31 -0.81 -26.41
C THR A 214 -5.29 0.05 -25.64
N GLU A 215 -6.32 -0.55 -25.03
CA GLU A 215 -7.38 0.12 -24.29
C GLU A 215 -7.46 -0.40 -22.85
N PRO A 216 -7.84 0.46 -21.88
CA PRO A 216 -7.99 0.03 -20.50
C PRO A 216 -9.11 -1.01 -20.37
N PRO A 217 -8.99 -1.96 -19.41
CA PRO A 217 -10.09 -2.86 -19.10
C PRO A 217 -11.41 -2.10 -18.91
N ALA A 218 -12.52 -2.60 -19.46
CA ALA A 218 -13.82 -1.91 -19.39
C ALA A 218 -14.32 -1.79 -17.94
N GLU A 219 -14.06 -2.77 -17.11
CA GLU A 219 -14.47 -2.81 -15.71
C GLU A 219 -13.74 -1.75 -14.89
N LYS A 220 -14.49 -0.94 -14.13
CA LYS A 220 -13.94 0.03 -13.17
C LYS A 220 -13.32 -0.73 -12.00
N CYS A 221 -12.29 -0.14 -11.36
CA CYS A 221 -11.60 -0.78 -10.24
C CYS A 221 -12.50 -1.04 -9.03
N TYR A 222 -13.46 -0.15 -8.80
CA TYR A 222 -14.40 -0.19 -7.69
C TYR A 222 -15.77 0.33 -8.17
N ALA A 223 -16.84 -0.27 -7.66
CA ALA A 223 -18.20 0.21 -7.90
C ALA A 223 -18.41 1.55 -7.18
N PRO A 224 -19.18 2.48 -7.76
CA PRO A 224 -19.53 3.72 -7.07
C PRO A 224 -20.47 3.44 -5.89
N GLU A 225 -20.46 4.33 -4.90
CA GLU A 225 -21.20 4.19 -3.66
C GLU A 225 -22.50 5.04 -3.69
N PRO A 226 -23.66 4.53 -3.20
CA PRO A 226 -24.86 5.31 -3.10
C PRO A 226 -24.69 6.53 -2.19
N MET A 227 -25.08 7.72 -2.66
CA MET A 227 -25.05 8.94 -1.85
C MET A 227 -26.47 9.30 -1.38
N GLY A 228 -26.80 8.88 -0.16
CA GLY A 228 -28.11 9.13 0.43
C GLY A 228 -29.26 8.42 -0.31
N LYS A 229 -30.41 9.11 -0.48
CA LYS A 229 -31.62 8.58 -1.10
C LYS A 229 -31.95 9.22 -2.46
N SER A 230 -31.10 10.12 -2.96
CA SER A 230 -31.34 10.89 -4.20
C SER A 230 -31.13 10.06 -5.47
N GLY A 231 -30.58 8.85 -5.38
CA GLY A 231 -30.13 8.08 -6.52
C GLY A 231 -28.75 8.51 -7.05
N ASN A 232 -28.14 9.53 -6.47
CA ASN A 232 -26.79 9.94 -6.80
C ASN A 232 -25.78 8.86 -6.39
N LEU A 233 -24.71 8.69 -7.19
CA LEU A 233 -23.60 7.78 -6.88
C LEU A 233 -22.32 8.59 -6.71
N GLU A 234 -21.71 8.43 -5.55
CA GLU A 234 -20.41 9.01 -5.20
C GLU A 234 -19.28 8.10 -5.70
N LEU A 235 -18.16 8.70 -6.04
CA LEU A 235 -16.93 7.98 -6.33
C LEU A 235 -16.51 7.14 -5.12
N ALA A 236 -16.22 5.86 -5.33
CA ALA A 236 -15.76 4.99 -4.25
C ALA A 236 -14.55 5.58 -3.53
N THR A 237 -14.51 5.45 -2.20
CA THR A 237 -13.43 5.98 -1.35
C THR A 237 -12.03 5.55 -1.84
N SER A 238 -11.88 4.32 -2.33
CA SER A 238 -10.61 3.82 -2.89
C SER A 238 -10.21 4.50 -4.20
N CYS A 239 -11.16 5.10 -4.92
CA CYS A 239 -10.91 5.88 -6.12
C CYS A 239 -10.55 7.34 -5.83
N SER A 240 -10.97 7.90 -4.69
CA SER A 240 -10.76 9.33 -4.36
C SER A 240 -9.30 9.75 -4.39
N TYR A 241 -8.40 8.84 -4.03
CA TYR A 241 -6.94 9.05 -4.03
C TYR A 241 -6.24 8.56 -5.31
N CYS A 242 -7.00 8.10 -6.31
CA CYS A 242 -6.42 7.61 -7.55
C CYS A 242 -6.07 8.78 -8.49
N PRO A 243 -4.82 8.91 -8.96
CA PRO A 243 -4.45 10.00 -9.87
C PRO A 243 -5.12 9.88 -11.25
N PHE A 244 -5.69 8.73 -11.56
CA PHE A 244 -6.34 8.47 -12.85
C PHE A 244 -7.88 8.57 -12.79
N LYS A 245 -8.47 9.02 -11.67
CA LYS A 245 -9.92 9.03 -11.48
C LYS A 245 -10.66 9.81 -12.59
N ASP A 246 -10.16 10.97 -12.96
CA ASP A 246 -10.81 11.81 -13.99
C ASP A 246 -10.76 11.15 -15.38
N LYS A 247 -9.62 10.60 -15.77
CA LYS A 247 -9.48 9.81 -17.01
C LYS A 247 -10.33 8.53 -16.97
N CYS A 248 -10.36 7.86 -15.82
CA CYS A 248 -11.11 6.62 -15.63
C CYS A 248 -12.62 6.81 -15.73
N TRP A 249 -13.14 7.94 -15.25
CA TRP A 249 -14.57 8.27 -15.18
C TRP A 249 -15.00 9.36 -16.15
N LYS A 250 -14.21 9.61 -17.21
CA LYS A 250 -14.52 10.63 -18.23
C LYS A 250 -15.89 10.46 -18.91
N ASP A 251 -16.36 9.24 -18.97
CA ASP A 251 -17.64 8.83 -19.56
C ASP A 251 -18.86 9.02 -18.62
N SER A 252 -18.62 9.37 -17.35
CA SER A 252 -19.67 9.58 -16.35
C SER A 252 -20.53 10.81 -16.63
N ASN A 253 -21.73 10.85 -16.05
CA ASN A 253 -22.67 11.98 -16.17
C ASN A 253 -22.93 12.38 -17.64
N GLY A 254 -23.05 11.38 -18.53
CA GLY A 254 -23.29 11.64 -19.96
C GLY A 254 -22.09 12.23 -20.71
N GLY A 255 -20.86 11.94 -20.25
CA GLY A 255 -19.61 12.43 -20.84
C GLY A 255 -19.04 13.71 -20.20
N ILE A 256 -19.72 14.26 -19.17
CA ILE A 256 -19.20 15.41 -18.41
C ILE A 256 -18.04 15.00 -17.49
N GLY A 257 -17.97 13.70 -17.14
CA GLY A 257 -17.00 13.20 -16.17
C GLY A 257 -17.49 13.29 -14.72
N ILE A 258 -16.57 13.37 -13.78
CA ILE A 258 -16.87 13.50 -12.34
C ILE A 258 -17.38 14.91 -12.06
N ARG A 259 -18.57 15.03 -11.49
CA ARG A 259 -19.12 16.31 -11.01
C ARG A 259 -18.82 16.48 -9.52
N ARG A 260 -18.36 17.67 -9.12
CA ARG A 260 -17.91 17.97 -7.77
C ARG A 260 -18.83 18.98 -7.10
N PHE A 261 -19.24 18.69 -5.87
CA PHE A 261 -20.16 19.55 -5.12
C PHE A 261 -19.61 19.85 -3.74
N GLU A 262 -19.71 21.11 -3.30
CA GLU A 262 -19.17 21.57 -2.03
C GLU A 262 -20.21 21.44 -0.90
N TYR A 263 -20.05 20.40 -0.08
CA TYR A 263 -20.84 20.16 1.12
C TYR A 263 -20.11 20.70 2.36
N ALA A 264 -20.82 20.90 3.47
CA ALA A 264 -20.22 21.26 4.76
C ALA A 264 -19.15 20.25 5.24
N SER A 265 -19.25 18.99 4.82
CA SER A 265 -18.30 17.91 5.11
C SER A 265 -17.11 17.83 4.14
N GLY A 266 -17.06 18.74 3.15
CA GLY A 266 -16.06 18.76 2.08
C GLY A 266 -16.62 18.47 0.69
N ILE A 267 -15.73 18.44 -0.29
CA ILE A 267 -16.12 18.20 -1.69
C ILE A 267 -16.50 16.73 -1.87
N LYS A 268 -17.69 16.52 -2.48
CA LYS A 268 -18.18 15.22 -2.91
C LYS A 268 -18.03 15.05 -4.41
N GLU A 269 -17.51 13.90 -4.84
CA GLU A 269 -17.22 13.57 -6.23
C GLU A 269 -18.28 12.58 -6.76
N LEU A 270 -19.22 13.08 -7.57
CA LEU A 270 -20.35 12.30 -8.08
C LEU A 270 -20.06 11.79 -9.49
N VAL A 271 -20.16 10.48 -9.67
CA VAL A 271 -20.01 9.79 -10.96
C VAL A 271 -21.36 9.54 -11.63
N HIS A 272 -22.45 9.70 -10.90
CA HIS A 272 -23.83 9.73 -11.42
C HIS A 272 -24.64 10.72 -10.61
N VAL A 273 -25.25 11.69 -11.29
CA VAL A 273 -26.13 12.70 -10.71
C VAL A 273 -27.55 12.47 -11.24
N ALA A 274 -28.35 11.76 -10.44
CA ALA A 274 -29.76 11.56 -10.70
C ALA A 274 -30.58 12.80 -10.29
N GLU A 275 -30.23 13.44 -9.16
CA GLU A 275 -30.82 14.68 -8.68
C GLU A 275 -29.68 15.67 -8.35
N THR A 276 -29.74 16.87 -8.96
CA THR A 276 -28.71 17.88 -8.74
C THR A 276 -28.73 18.35 -7.28
N PRO A 277 -27.60 18.25 -6.58
CA PRO A 277 -27.48 18.72 -5.20
C PRO A 277 -27.81 20.21 -5.05
N ARG A 278 -28.38 20.59 -3.91
CA ARG A 278 -28.69 22.01 -3.57
C ARG A 278 -27.51 22.77 -2.97
N VAL A 279 -26.29 22.35 -3.31
CA VAL A 279 -25.04 22.98 -2.88
C VAL A 279 -24.24 23.39 -4.11
N PRO A 280 -23.30 24.34 -4.01
CA PRO A 280 -22.52 24.80 -5.15
C PRO A 280 -21.78 23.65 -5.85
N GLU A 281 -21.84 23.65 -7.17
CA GLU A 281 -20.96 22.80 -7.98
C GLU A 281 -19.60 23.49 -8.14
N VAL A 282 -18.54 22.77 -7.85
CA VAL A 282 -17.16 23.24 -8.02
C VAL A 282 -16.71 22.88 -9.43
N LEU A 283 -16.59 23.88 -10.28
CA LEU A 283 -15.99 23.71 -11.60
C LEU A 283 -14.50 23.39 -11.41
N GLN A 284 -14.00 22.36 -12.10
CA GLN A 284 -12.54 22.18 -12.18
C GLN A 284 -11.97 23.40 -12.90
N PRO A 285 -10.88 24.01 -12.40
CA PRO A 285 -10.05 24.81 -13.27
C PRO A 285 -9.61 23.88 -14.40
N ASP A 286 -9.87 24.29 -15.65
CA ASP A 286 -9.57 23.55 -16.84
C ASP A 286 -8.20 22.85 -16.69
N LEU A 287 -8.18 21.53 -16.86
CA LEU A 287 -6.96 20.84 -17.19
C LEU A 287 -6.55 21.46 -18.54
N VAL A 288 -5.69 22.46 -18.48
CA VAL A 288 -5.10 23.08 -19.67
C VAL A 288 -4.44 21.91 -20.39
N ASP A 289 -5.01 21.56 -21.52
CA ASP A 289 -4.43 20.63 -22.45
C ASP A 289 -3.05 21.20 -22.80
N GLU A 290 -1.99 20.63 -22.22
CA GLU A 290 -0.62 20.83 -22.65
C GLU A 290 -0.39 20.10 -24.00
N GLU A 291 -1.29 20.32 -24.95
CA GLU A 291 -1.08 20.06 -26.37
C GLU A 291 -0.97 21.40 -27.08
N GLY A 292 0.23 21.93 -27.11
CA GLY A 292 0.47 23.10 -27.97
C GLY A 292 1.55 24.06 -27.48
N SER A 293 2.79 23.67 -27.49
CA SER A 293 3.92 24.58 -27.85
C SER A 293 5.14 23.74 -28.18
#